data_e4d9b8fd07d935f69461f4cc57f4d391
#
_entry.id   e4d9b8fd07d935f69461f4cc57f4d391
#
_cell.length_a   1.000
_cell.length_b   1.000
_cell.length_c   1.000
_cell.angle_alpha   90.00
_cell.angle_beta   90.00
_cell.angle_gamma   90.00
#
_symmetry.space_group_name_H-M   'P 1'
#
loop_
_entity.id
_entity.type
_entity.pdbx_description
1 polymer ?
#
loop_
_entity_poly.entity_id
_entity_poly.type
_entity_poly.pdbx_seq_one_letter_code
_entity_poly.pdbx_strand_id
1 'polypeptide(L)'
;MLDYAALAAFAAVLRTGSFDAAAQILGVTQSAVSQRVKALEERLGCNLVQRTRPARPTEAGQRMLRHIDDATLMEAQLIKDLGLLAPNISAHFRIAAPSEAINGLLLKALGRAQMQNFEIVQRNSDDVLDLLQRGEVNAGITSRPLSISGVASYSLPPMEIVACASPAMVRNYPEAAILKAPRLVTAPKSSLPDIWAKAHFGNKHDAFGPARIMPSLGDCVIGAQSGLGWVAAPNDMLKGPLETGSLVQIGSGRARAEKAFYWHLQQRLEEAFTPLITALNAEPA
;
A
#
# COMPACT_ATOMS: atom_id res chain seq x y z
N MET A 1 30.24 -9.02 -15.11
CA MET A 1 29.20 -9.72 -14.37
C MET A 1 29.19 -9.19 -12.95
N LEU A 2 28.04 -8.92 -12.36
CA LEU A 2 27.92 -8.45 -10.98
C LEU A 2 28.20 -9.61 -10.01
N ASP A 3 28.84 -9.31 -8.87
CA ASP A 3 29.15 -10.30 -7.86
C ASP A 3 27.97 -10.42 -6.88
N TYR A 4 27.36 -11.60 -6.79
CA TYR A 4 26.23 -11.87 -5.90
C TYR A 4 26.52 -11.65 -4.42
N ALA A 5 27.75 -11.97 -3.97
CA ALA A 5 28.15 -11.75 -2.59
C ALA A 5 28.24 -10.25 -2.25
N ALA A 6 28.67 -9.43 -3.20
CA ALA A 6 28.70 -7.98 -3.06
C ALA A 6 27.29 -7.38 -3.12
N LEU A 7 26.42 -7.88 -3.99
CA LEU A 7 25.02 -7.49 -4.07
C LEU A 7 24.27 -7.82 -2.78
N ALA A 8 24.46 -9.03 -2.24
CA ALA A 8 23.87 -9.45 -0.97
C ALA A 8 24.34 -8.58 0.21
N ALA A 9 25.64 -8.26 0.26
CA ALA A 9 26.19 -7.36 1.29
C ALA A 9 25.60 -5.96 1.21
N PHE A 10 25.50 -5.40 0.03
CA PHE A 10 24.88 -4.10 -0.22
C PHE A 10 23.41 -4.07 0.18
N ALA A 11 22.61 -5.05 -0.26
CA ALA A 11 21.19 -5.15 0.09
C ALA A 11 20.99 -5.30 1.60
N ALA A 12 21.78 -6.13 2.28
CA ALA A 12 21.72 -6.32 3.72
C ALA A 12 22.01 -5.02 4.49
N VAL A 13 23.02 -4.24 4.07
CA VAL A 13 23.35 -2.94 4.69
C VAL A 13 22.17 -1.97 4.59
N LEU A 14 21.53 -1.87 3.44
CA LEU A 14 20.41 -0.94 3.25
C LEU A 14 19.13 -1.38 3.98
N ARG A 15 18.87 -2.67 4.04
CA ARG A 15 17.69 -3.22 4.74
C ARG A 15 17.81 -3.10 6.26
N THR A 16 19.02 -3.24 6.80
CA THR A 16 19.27 -3.11 8.24
C THR A 16 19.62 -1.69 8.68
N GLY A 17 20.04 -0.83 7.75
CA GLY A 17 20.59 0.50 8.04
C GLY A 17 21.97 0.47 8.69
N SER A 18 22.63 -0.71 8.83
CA SER A 18 23.88 -0.89 9.56
C SER A 18 24.77 -1.94 8.92
N PHE A 19 26.08 -1.61 8.77
CA PHE A 19 27.09 -2.56 8.33
C PHE A 19 27.31 -3.70 9.35
N ASP A 20 27.19 -3.41 10.63
CA ASP A 20 27.35 -4.42 11.70
C ASP A 20 26.17 -5.41 11.69
N ALA A 21 24.94 -4.92 11.62
CA ALA A 21 23.76 -5.78 11.53
C ALA A 21 23.74 -6.62 10.25
N ALA A 22 24.17 -6.05 9.12
CA ALA A 22 24.32 -6.78 7.87
C ALA A 22 25.36 -7.90 7.99
N ALA A 23 26.47 -7.65 8.68
CA ALA A 23 27.51 -8.64 8.91
C ALA A 23 27.00 -9.84 9.74
N GLN A 24 26.21 -9.57 10.77
CA GLN A 24 25.55 -10.61 11.58
C GLN A 24 24.61 -11.49 10.75
N ILE A 25 23.75 -10.87 9.92
CA ILE A 25 22.80 -11.61 9.08
C ILE A 25 23.52 -12.47 8.04
N LEU A 26 24.64 -11.97 7.47
CA LEU A 26 25.40 -12.67 6.44
C LEU A 26 26.43 -13.66 7.00
N GLY A 27 26.63 -13.73 8.31
CA GLY A 27 27.61 -14.61 8.93
C GLY A 27 29.05 -14.26 8.58
N VAL A 28 29.36 -12.98 8.34
CA VAL A 28 30.69 -12.47 7.97
C VAL A 28 31.13 -11.32 8.89
N THR A 29 32.36 -10.85 8.75
CA THR A 29 32.83 -9.68 9.52
C THR A 29 32.32 -8.38 8.90
N GLN A 30 32.17 -7.34 9.71
CA GLN A 30 31.79 -6.00 9.28
C GLN A 30 32.79 -5.42 8.25
N SER A 31 34.07 -5.72 8.40
CA SER A 31 35.11 -5.33 7.43
C SER A 31 34.89 -6.02 6.07
N ALA A 32 34.50 -7.30 6.04
CA ALA A 32 34.19 -8.01 4.80
C ALA A 32 32.98 -7.41 4.08
N VAL A 33 31.89 -7.06 4.82
CA VAL A 33 30.74 -6.35 4.25
C VAL A 33 31.16 -5.02 3.67
N SER A 34 31.95 -4.23 4.41
CA SER A 34 32.43 -2.93 3.95
C SER A 34 33.29 -3.02 2.69
N GLN A 35 34.17 -4.01 2.61
CA GLN A 35 35.00 -4.27 1.44
C GLN A 35 34.18 -4.69 0.22
N ARG A 36 33.18 -5.57 0.39
CA ARG A 36 32.30 -6.00 -0.70
C ARG A 36 31.49 -4.85 -1.26
N VAL A 37 30.92 -4.00 -0.40
CA VAL A 37 30.17 -2.82 -0.83
C VAL A 37 31.10 -1.84 -1.55
N LYS A 38 32.29 -1.58 -1.02
CA LYS A 38 33.29 -0.70 -1.64
C LYS A 38 33.73 -1.21 -3.02
N ALA A 39 34.02 -2.51 -3.16
CA ALA A 39 34.37 -3.12 -4.43
C ALA A 39 33.24 -3.01 -5.46
N LEU A 40 31.98 -3.11 -5.04
CA LEU A 40 30.82 -2.91 -5.90
C LEU A 40 30.73 -1.44 -6.37
N GLU A 41 30.93 -0.48 -5.48
CA GLU A 41 30.92 0.96 -5.78
C GLU A 41 32.07 1.34 -6.73
N GLU A 42 33.27 0.84 -6.48
CA GLU A 42 34.45 1.06 -7.34
C GLU A 42 34.23 0.49 -8.77
N ARG A 43 33.63 -0.71 -8.84
CA ARG A 43 33.34 -1.35 -10.13
C ARG A 43 32.32 -0.59 -10.95
N LEU A 44 31.32 0.04 -10.28
CA LEU A 44 30.26 0.80 -10.92
C LEU A 44 30.65 2.28 -11.15
N GLY A 45 31.73 2.73 -10.53
CA GLY A 45 32.20 4.11 -10.62
C GLY A 45 31.33 5.11 -9.90
N CYS A 46 30.47 4.66 -8.96
CA CYS A 46 29.58 5.53 -8.21
C CYS A 46 29.30 5.00 -6.81
N ASN A 47 29.01 5.92 -5.88
CA ASN A 47 28.62 5.56 -4.53
C ASN A 47 27.15 5.06 -4.52
N LEU A 48 26.91 3.92 -3.87
CA LEU A 48 25.60 3.32 -3.72
C LEU A 48 25.01 3.57 -2.31
N VAL A 49 25.86 3.76 -1.31
CA VAL A 49 25.47 3.92 0.10
C VAL A 49 25.92 5.27 0.62
N GLN A 50 24.96 6.01 1.21
CA GLN A 50 25.25 7.14 2.08
C GLN A 50 25.61 6.59 3.46
N ARG A 51 26.84 6.83 3.91
CA ARG A 51 27.36 6.35 5.22
C ARG A 51 26.84 7.18 6.39
N THR A 52 25.53 7.36 6.44
CA THR A 52 24.79 7.98 7.56
C THR A 52 24.40 6.93 8.61
N ARG A 53 23.84 7.34 9.74
CA ARG A 53 23.24 6.44 10.73
C ARG A 53 21.77 6.78 10.90
N PRO A 54 20.86 5.95 10.41
CA PRO A 54 21.07 4.69 9.66
C PRO A 54 21.66 4.93 8.26
N ALA A 55 22.32 3.91 7.68
CA ALA A 55 22.82 3.91 6.32
C ALA A 55 21.63 4.03 5.34
N ARG A 56 21.80 4.87 4.31
CA ARG A 56 20.75 5.15 3.32
C ARG A 56 21.26 4.93 1.90
N PRO A 57 20.38 4.56 0.95
CA PRO A 57 20.80 4.46 -0.44
C PRO A 57 21.04 5.85 -1.05
N THR A 58 21.98 5.95 -1.99
CA THR A 58 22.00 7.02 -2.99
C THR A 58 20.93 6.75 -4.05
N GLU A 59 20.71 7.66 -4.99
CA GLU A 59 19.82 7.41 -6.14
C GLU A 59 20.26 6.17 -6.94
N ALA A 60 21.56 6.05 -7.21
CA ALA A 60 22.13 4.87 -7.85
C ALA A 60 21.97 3.61 -6.99
N GLY A 61 22.16 3.73 -5.66
CA GLY A 61 21.93 2.65 -4.71
C GLY A 61 20.48 2.19 -4.70
N GLN A 62 19.54 3.10 -4.80
CA GLN A 62 18.13 2.76 -4.85
C GLN A 62 17.76 1.99 -6.13
N ARG A 63 18.34 2.39 -7.28
CA ARG A 63 18.19 1.64 -8.54
C ARG A 63 18.83 0.25 -8.46
N MET A 64 19.99 0.12 -7.84
CA MET A 64 20.67 -1.16 -7.64
C MET A 64 19.87 -2.08 -6.70
N LEU A 65 19.32 -1.57 -5.61
CA LEU A 65 18.51 -2.37 -4.68
C LEU A 65 17.28 -2.95 -5.39
N ARG A 66 16.60 -2.14 -6.20
CA ARG A 66 15.49 -2.61 -7.04
C ARG A 66 15.89 -3.73 -7.99
N HIS A 67 17.03 -3.57 -8.66
CA HIS A 67 17.54 -4.61 -9.56
C HIS A 67 17.80 -5.92 -8.82
N ILE A 68 18.33 -5.85 -7.59
CA ILE A 68 18.56 -7.04 -6.76
C ILE A 68 17.23 -7.69 -6.39
N ASP A 69 16.23 -6.91 -5.95
CA ASP A 69 14.92 -7.42 -5.59
C ASP A 69 14.24 -8.10 -6.79
N ASP A 70 14.27 -7.47 -7.97
CA ASP A 70 13.73 -8.02 -9.21
C ASP A 70 14.44 -9.33 -9.63
N ALA A 71 15.78 -9.35 -9.57
CA ALA A 71 16.56 -10.54 -9.91
C ALA A 71 16.24 -11.71 -8.95
N THR A 72 16.14 -11.42 -7.67
CA THR A 72 15.78 -12.41 -6.65
C THR A 72 14.39 -13.01 -6.92
N LEU A 73 13.43 -12.20 -7.37
CA LEU A 73 12.09 -12.67 -7.74
C LEU A 73 12.12 -13.59 -8.95
N MET A 74 12.85 -13.21 -10.00
CA MET A 74 12.98 -14.03 -11.19
C MET A 74 13.69 -15.36 -10.91
N GLU A 75 14.71 -15.36 -10.05
CA GLU A 75 15.41 -16.58 -9.62
C GLU A 75 14.47 -17.48 -8.79
N ALA A 76 13.67 -16.91 -7.89
CA ALA A 76 12.68 -17.67 -7.12
C ALA A 76 11.66 -18.38 -8.03
N GLN A 77 11.21 -17.68 -9.06
CA GLN A 77 10.29 -18.25 -10.05
C GLN A 77 10.95 -19.39 -10.83
N LEU A 78 12.15 -19.18 -11.35
CA LEU A 78 12.89 -20.23 -12.06
C LEU A 78 13.07 -21.50 -11.20
N ILE A 79 13.41 -21.36 -9.92
CA ILE A 79 13.57 -22.48 -9.00
C ILE A 79 12.26 -23.24 -8.84
N LYS A 80 11.14 -22.53 -8.74
CA LYS A 80 9.80 -23.10 -8.68
C LYS A 80 9.44 -23.86 -9.98
N ASP A 81 9.73 -23.28 -11.14
CA ASP A 81 9.46 -23.88 -12.45
C ASP A 81 10.27 -25.16 -12.67
N LEU A 82 11.46 -25.25 -12.09
CA LEU A 82 12.28 -26.44 -12.07
C LEU A 82 11.78 -27.52 -11.08
N GLY A 83 10.68 -27.27 -10.37
CA GLY A 83 10.14 -28.19 -9.36
C GLY A 83 11.00 -28.35 -8.12
N LEU A 84 11.98 -27.46 -7.91
CA LEU A 84 12.83 -27.45 -6.75
C LEU A 84 12.12 -26.73 -5.60
N LEU A 85 12.28 -27.24 -4.37
CA LEU A 85 11.87 -26.48 -3.18
C LEU A 85 12.67 -25.17 -3.18
N ALA A 86 11.99 -24.05 -3.43
CA ALA A 86 12.62 -22.77 -3.35
C ALA A 86 13.23 -22.63 -1.94
N PRO A 87 14.55 -22.39 -1.80
CA PRO A 87 15.08 -21.94 -0.53
C PRO A 87 14.26 -20.71 -0.14
N ASN A 88 14.15 -20.42 1.16
CA ASN A 88 13.44 -19.22 1.67
C ASN A 88 14.05 -17.96 1.02
N ILE A 89 13.71 -17.72 -0.25
CA ILE A 89 14.16 -16.57 -1.01
C ILE A 89 13.31 -15.42 -0.50
N SER A 90 13.92 -14.60 0.30
CA SER A 90 13.35 -13.41 0.92
C SER A 90 13.21 -12.28 -0.12
N ALA A 91 12.45 -12.54 -1.18
CA ALA A 91 12.11 -11.48 -2.12
C ALA A 91 11.27 -10.43 -1.38
N HIS A 92 11.69 -9.18 -1.42
CA HIS A 92 11.03 -8.08 -0.77
C HIS A 92 10.13 -7.35 -1.77
N PHE A 93 8.82 -7.39 -1.55
CA PHE A 93 7.85 -6.71 -2.40
C PHE A 93 7.50 -5.35 -1.82
N ARG A 94 7.53 -4.32 -2.64
CA ARG A 94 7.03 -2.99 -2.27
C ARG A 94 5.74 -2.71 -3.04
N ILE A 95 4.66 -2.46 -2.32
CA ILE A 95 3.32 -2.25 -2.88
C ILE A 95 2.82 -0.89 -2.43
N ALA A 96 2.51 0.01 -3.37
CA ALA A 96 1.93 1.32 -3.06
C ALA A 96 0.42 1.31 -3.25
N ALA A 97 -0.31 1.89 -2.29
CA ALA A 97 -1.76 1.98 -2.40
C ALA A 97 -2.32 3.14 -1.56
N PRO A 98 -3.51 3.67 -1.90
CA PRO A 98 -4.24 4.61 -1.05
C PRO A 98 -4.83 3.89 0.18
N SER A 99 -5.00 4.63 1.27
CA SER A 99 -5.37 4.08 2.59
C SER A 99 -6.65 3.23 2.55
N GLU A 100 -7.65 3.63 1.77
CA GLU A 100 -8.89 2.88 1.62
C GLU A 100 -8.68 1.53 0.91
N ALA A 101 -7.82 1.47 -0.10
CA ALA A 101 -7.49 0.22 -0.79
C ALA A 101 -6.64 -0.70 0.10
N ILE A 102 -5.73 -0.14 0.90
CA ILE A 102 -4.96 -0.91 1.88
C ILE A 102 -5.92 -1.61 2.85
N ASN A 103 -6.80 -0.84 3.50
CA ASN A 103 -7.67 -1.36 4.56
C ASN A 103 -8.85 -2.19 4.03
N GLY A 104 -9.40 -1.85 2.86
CA GLY A 104 -10.57 -2.52 2.30
C GLY A 104 -10.25 -3.76 1.46
N LEU A 105 -9.07 -3.83 0.83
CA LEU A 105 -8.72 -4.89 -0.14
C LEU A 105 -7.38 -5.56 0.16
N LEU A 106 -6.29 -4.76 0.19
CA LEU A 106 -4.92 -5.27 0.10
C LEU A 106 -4.53 -6.14 1.30
N LEU A 107 -4.83 -5.72 2.53
CA LEU A 107 -4.44 -6.49 3.73
C LEU A 107 -5.09 -7.86 3.76
N LYS A 108 -6.36 -7.98 3.37
CA LYS A 108 -7.07 -9.26 3.29
C LYS A 108 -6.48 -10.15 2.19
N ALA A 109 -6.18 -9.55 1.03
CA ALA A 109 -5.60 -10.28 -0.09
C ALA A 109 -4.19 -10.80 0.24
N LEU A 110 -3.35 -10.00 0.90
CA LEU A 110 -2.02 -10.42 1.36
C LEU A 110 -2.10 -11.60 2.34
N GLY A 111 -3.05 -11.56 3.29
CA GLY A 111 -3.29 -12.65 4.21
C GLY A 111 -3.73 -13.94 3.51
N ARG A 112 -4.67 -13.86 2.55
CA ARG A 112 -5.12 -15.01 1.74
C ARG A 112 -4.01 -15.59 0.85
N ALA A 113 -3.21 -14.73 0.24
CA ALA A 113 -2.09 -15.11 -0.62
C ALA A 113 -0.87 -15.62 0.16
N GLN A 114 -0.89 -15.52 1.50
CA GLN A 114 0.23 -15.87 2.38
C GLN A 114 1.56 -15.22 1.95
N MET A 115 1.47 -13.99 1.42
CA MET A 115 2.63 -13.23 0.99
C MET A 115 3.54 -12.92 2.19
N GLN A 116 4.83 -13.21 2.02
CA GLN A 116 5.85 -12.89 3.00
C GLN A 116 6.75 -11.76 2.50
N ASN A 117 7.42 -11.05 3.41
CA ASN A 117 8.43 -10.04 3.10
C ASN A 117 7.95 -8.92 2.16
N PHE A 118 6.90 -8.22 2.56
CA PHE A 118 6.39 -7.06 1.83
C PHE A 118 6.48 -5.77 2.65
N GLU A 119 6.57 -4.65 1.94
CA GLU A 119 6.42 -3.30 2.47
C GLU A 119 5.20 -2.64 1.80
N ILE A 120 4.30 -2.07 2.60
CA ILE A 120 3.19 -1.28 2.10
C ILE A 120 3.56 0.20 2.19
N VAL A 121 3.50 0.88 1.06
CA VAL A 121 3.77 2.31 0.93
C VAL A 121 2.44 3.03 0.73
N GLN A 122 1.91 3.68 1.78
CA GLN A 122 0.68 4.44 1.64
C GLN A 122 0.92 5.71 0.82
N ARG A 123 0.24 5.84 -0.32
CA ARG A 123 0.29 7.00 -1.22
C ARG A 123 -1.07 7.21 -1.88
N ASN A 124 -1.33 8.44 -2.35
CA ASN A 124 -2.47 8.71 -3.21
C ASN A 124 -2.27 8.09 -4.59
N SER A 125 -3.37 7.87 -5.32
CA SER A 125 -3.32 7.21 -6.65
C SER A 125 -2.37 7.87 -7.65
N ASP A 126 -2.24 9.20 -7.63
CA ASP A 126 -1.34 9.92 -8.54
C ASP A 126 0.14 9.67 -8.17
N ASP A 127 0.46 9.66 -6.88
CA ASP A 127 1.81 9.36 -6.39
C ASP A 127 2.21 7.89 -6.65
N VAL A 128 1.24 6.96 -6.60
CA VAL A 128 1.47 5.54 -6.93
C VAL A 128 1.98 5.38 -8.36
N LEU A 129 1.41 6.16 -9.30
CA LEU A 129 1.84 6.18 -10.70
C LEU A 129 3.33 6.55 -10.83
N ASP A 130 3.74 7.62 -10.18
CA ASP A 130 5.12 8.09 -10.21
C ASP A 130 6.09 7.05 -9.62
N LEU A 131 5.70 6.40 -8.53
CA LEU A 131 6.51 5.34 -7.91
C LEU A 131 6.67 4.11 -8.82
N LEU A 132 5.60 3.70 -9.51
CA LEU A 132 5.64 2.61 -10.48
C LEU A 132 6.56 2.93 -11.68
N GLN A 133 6.43 4.14 -12.25
CA GLN A 133 7.25 4.58 -13.38
C GLN A 133 8.74 4.66 -13.02
N ARG A 134 9.06 5.11 -11.80
CA ARG A 134 10.43 5.13 -11.29
C ARG A 134 10.93 3.76 -10.83
N GLY A 135 10.05 2.74 -10.84
CA GLY A 135 10.37 1.41 -10.32
C GLY A 135 10.65 1.40 -8.80
N GLU A 136 10.15 2.38 -8.06
CA GLU A 136 10.32 2.46 -6.60
C GLU A 136 9.40 1.51 -5.85
N VAL A 137 8.38 0.98 -6.53
CA VAL A 137 7.50 -0.09 -6.07
C VAL A 137 7.32 -1.14 -7.16
N ASN A 138 7.08 -2.38 -6.75
CA ASN A 138 6.86 -3.51 -7.66
C ASN A 138 5.44 -3.51 -8.20
N ALA A 139 4.49 -3.08 -7.39
CA ALA A 139 3.07 -3.05 -7.72
C ALA A 139 2.36 -1.87 -7.02
N GLY A 140 1.15 -1.57 -7.46
CA GLY A 140 0.35 -0.52 -6.82
C GLY A 140 -1.13 -0.59 -7.14
N ILE A 141 -1.94 0.06 -6.28
CA ILE A 141 -3.37 0.21 -6.49
C ILE A 141 -3.69 1.68 -6.73
N THR A 142 -4.48 1.94 -7.78
CA THR A 142 -4.97 3.29 -8.11
C THR A 142 -6.48 3.30 -8.34
N SER A 143 -7.09 4.47 -8.35
CA SER A 143 -8.53 4.65 -8.63
C SER A 143 -8.87 4.82 -10.11
N ARG A 144 -7.89 4.73 -11.00
CA ARG A 144 -8.07 4.84 -12.46
C ARG A 144 -7.13 3.86 -13.17
N PRO A 145 -7.50 3.36 -14.35
CA PRO A 145 -6.62 2.52 -15.14
C PRO A 145 -5.39 3.32 -15.58
N LEU A 146 -4.26 2.65 -15.68
CA LEU A 146 -3.02 3.22 -16.19
C LEU A 146 -2.62 2.49 -17.48
N SER A 147 -2.07 3.25 -18.41
CA SER A 147 -1.45 2.71 -19.63
C SER A 147 0.02 3.13 -19.63
N ILE A 148 0.86 2.26 -19.12
CA ILE A 148 2.32 2.46 -19.00
C ILE A 148 3.00 1.27 -19.67
N SER A 149 3.98 1.52 -20.54
CA SER A 149 4.78 0.44 -21.13
C SER A 149 5.47 -0.41 -20.06
N GLY A 150 5.34 -1.73 -20.15
CA GLY A 150 5.93 -2.68 -19.21
C GLY A 150 5.19 -2.80 -17.86
N VAL A 151 4.01 -2.18 -17.71
CA VAL A 151 3.13 -2.33 -16.54
C VAL A 151 1.82 -2.98 -16.96
N ALA A 152 1.48 -4.11 -16.36
CA ALA A 152 0.17 -4.74 -16.49
C ALA A 152 -0.85 -4.04 -15.58
N SER A 153 -2.10 -3.94 -16.03
CA SER A 153 -3.19 -3.25 -15.34
C SER A 153 -4.43 -4.14 -15.30
N TYR A 154 -4.98 -4.38 -14.12
CA TYR A 154 -6.14 -5.23 -13.88
C TYR A 154 -7.21 -4.44 -13.14
N SER A 155 -8.46 -4.55 -13.59
CA SER A 155 -9.61 -4.02 -12.83
C SER A 155 -9.82 -4.89 -11.59
N LEU A 156 -10.06 -4.25 -10.45
CA LEU A 156 -10.44 -4.91 -9.20
C LEU A 156 -11.96 -4.79 -8.98
N PRO A 157 -12.56 -5.66 -8.17
CA PRO A 157 -13.94 -5.48 -7.75
C PRO A 157 -14.15 -4.08 -7.13
N PRO A 158 -15.24 -3.38 -7.48
CA PRO A 158 -15.50 -2.07 -6.92
C PRO A 158 -15.71 -2.17 -5.40
N MET A 159 -15.22 -1.18 -4.69
CA MET A 159 -15.31 -1.11 -3.23
C MET A 159 -16.52 -0.28 -2.82
N GLU A 160 -17.40 -0.85 -2.02
CA GLU A 160 -18.52 -0.13 -1.43
C GLU A 160 -18.04 0.83 -0.33
N ILE A 161 -18.45 2.08 -0.44
CA ILE A 161 -18.16 3.15 0.53
C ILE A 161 -19.44 3.46 1.30
N VAL A 162 -19.34 3.36 2.61
CA VAL A 162 -20.43 3.66 3.54
C VAL A 162 -20.01 4.82 4.43
N ALA A 163 -20.96 5.67 4.80
CA ALA A 163 -20.72 6.71 5.79
C ALA A 163 -21.41 6.40 7.10
N CYS A 164 -20.71 6.68 8.20
CA CYS A 164 -21.14 6.38 9.56
C CYS A 164 -20.78 7.51 10.51
N ALA A 165 -21.56 7.59 11.59
CA ALA A 165 -21.29 8.46 12.71
C ALA A 165 -21.74 7.80 14.02
N SER A 166 -21.33 8.35 15.18
CA SER A 166 -21.87 7.91 16.46
C SER A 166 -23.37 8.18 16.56
N PRO A 167 -24.13 7.37 17.33
CA PRO A 167 -25.57 7.59 17.54
C PRO A 167 -25.89 9.00 18.05
N ALA A 168 -25.03 9.56 18.90
CA ALA A 168 -25.21 10.92 19.43
C ALA A 168 -25.10 11.98 18.31
N MET A 169 -24.15 11.82 17.40
CA MET A 169 -23.97 12.75 16.27
C MET A 169 -25.17 12.71 15.32
N VAL A 170 -25.67 11.51 14.98
CA VAL A 170 -26.85 11.37 14.11
C VAL A 170 -28.11 12.03 14.72
N ARG A 171 -28.26 11.96 16.03
CA ARG A 171 -29.36 12.70 16.71
C ARG A 171 -29.23 14.22 16.60
N ASN A 172 -27.98 14.73 16.63
CA ASN A 172 -27.72 16.18 16.56
C ASN A 172 -27.78 16.71 15.12
N TYR A 173 -27.50 15.85 14.12
CA TYR A 173 -27.43 16.20 12.71
C TYR A 173 -28.23 15.18 11.89
N PRO A 174 -29.59 15.27 11.84
CA PRO A 174 -30.41 14.33 11.09
C PRO A 174 -30.24 14.50 9.58
N GLU A 175 -30.33 13.39 8.83
CA GLU A 175 -30.35 13.33 7.36
C GLU A 175 -29.28 14.21 6.67
N ALA A 176 -29.70 15.06 5.72
CA ALA A 176 -28.78 15.91 4.94
C ALA A 176 -28.02 16.92 5.81
N ALA A 177 -28.52 17.26 6.99
CA ALA A 177 -27.80 18.13 7.93
C ALA A 177 -26.49 17.52 8.40
N ILE A 178 -26.31 16.19 8.30
CA ILE A 178 -25.06 15.52 8.65
C ILE A 178 -23.88 16.02 7.81
N LEU A 179 -24.12 16.47 6.58
CA LEU A 179 -23.07 17.03 5.72
C LEU A 179 -22.43 18.28 6.33
N LYS A 180 -23.15 19.02 7.18
CA LYS A 180 -22.66 20.22 7.89
C LYS A 180 -21.88 19.88 9.17
N ALA A 181 -22.00 18.63 9.66
CA ALA A 181 -21.22 18.16 10.81
C ALA A 181 -19.73 18.03 10.43
N PRO A 182 -18.82 18.07 11.42
CA PRO A 182 -17.42 17.79 11.18
C PRO A 182 -17.23 16.41 10.52
N ARG A 183 -16.41 16.35 9.45
CA ARG A 183 -16.05 15.10 8.80
C ARG A 183 -14.62 14.70 9.11
N LEU A 184 -14.38 13.40 9.27
CA LEU A 184 -13.06 12.83 9.54
C LEU A 184 -12.47 12.31 8.23
N VAL A 185 -11.28 12.77 7.88
CA VAL A 185 -10.60 12.44 6.62
C VAL A 185 -9.09 12.30 6.84
N THR A 186 -8.41 11.56 5.99
CA THR A 186 -6.94 11.40 6.06
C THR A 186 -6.19 12.49 5.30
N ALA A 187 -6.89 13.24 4.44
CA ALA A 187 -6.34 14.36 3.69
C ALA A 187 -7.46 15.38 3.36
N PRO A 188 -7.14 16.66 3.18
CA PRO A 188 -8.14 17.69 2.87
C PRO A 188 -8.96 17.40 1.61
N LYS A 189 -8.34 16.76 0.62
CA LYS A 189 -8.95 16.38 -0.67
C LYS A 189 -9.31 14.90 -0.75
N SER A 190 -9.67 14.26 0.38
CA SER A 190 -10.17 12.88 0.34
C SER A 190 -11.43 12.78 -0.49
N SER A 191 -11.47 11.82 -1.42
CA SER A 191 -12.62 11.62 -2.32
C SER A 191 -13.76 10.81 -1.69
N LEU A 192 -13.53 10.12 -0.57
CA LEU A 192 -14.52 9.21 0.02
C LEU A 192 -15.81 9.92 0.44
N PRO A 193 -15.77 11.08 1.15
CA PRO A 193 -16.97 11.82 1.49
C PRO A 193 -17.77 12.26 0.25
N ASP A 194 -17.06 12.74 -0.82
CA ASP A 194 -17.71 13.17 -2.06
C ASP A 194 -18.37 12.02 -2.81
N ILE A 195 -17.70 10.87 -2.93
CA ILE A 195 -18.24 9.68 -3.59
C ILE A 195 -19.53 9.25 -2.89
N TRP A 196 -19.50 9.17 -1.56
CA TRP A 196 -20.68 8.80 -0.78
C TRP A 196 -21.81 9.85 -0.90
N ALA A 197 -21.50 11.14 -0.73
CA ALA A 197 -22.49 12.19 -0.77
C ALA A 197 -23.14 12.31 -2.14
N LYS A 198 -22.40 12.17 -3.23
CA LYS A 198 -22.94 12.17 -4.61
C LYS A 198 -23.94 11.04 -4.83
N ALA A 199 -23.65 9.85 -4.32
CA ALA A 199 -24.54 8.70 -4.44
C ALA A 199 -25.87 8.92 -3.68
N HIS A 200 -25.83 9.57 -2.51
CA HIS A 200 -26.99 9.71 -1.63
C HIS A 200 -27.78 11.02 -1.82
N PHE A 201 -27.10 12.11 -2.15
CA PHE A 201 -27.70 13.45 -2.26
C PHE A 201 -27.59 14.06 -3.66
N GLY A 202 -26.96 13.34 -4.61
CA GLY A 202 -26.74 13.80 -5.96
C GLY A 202 -25.54 14.75 -6.10
N ASN A 203 -25.29 15.20 -7.36
CA ASN A 203 -24.12 16.02 -7.70
C ASN A 203 -24.13 17.44 -7.10
N LYS A 204 -25.27 17.91 -6.65
CA LYS A 204 -25.47 19.27 -6.09
C LYS A 204 -25.69 19.21 -4.57
N HIS A 205 -25.04 18.28 -3.88
CA HIS A 205 -25.10 18.25 -2.42
C HIS A 205 -24.49 19.51 -1.81
N ASP A 206 -24.95 19.84 -0.64
CA ASP A 206 -24.42 20.97 0.15
C ASP A 206 -22.93 20.85 0.42
N ALA A 207 -22.28 22.01 0.62
CA ALA A 207 -20.87 22.03 1.04
C ALA A 207 -20.71 21.33 2.40
N PHE A 208 -19.64 20.57 2.51
CA PHE A 208 -19.30 19.86 3.74
C PHE A 208 -18.96 20.81 4.89
N GLY A 209 -19.25 20.36 6.10
CA GLY A 209 -18.73 20.94 7.31
C GLY A 209 -17.20 20.81 7.43
N PRO A 210 -16.63 21.23 8.59
CA PRO A 210 -15.19 21.25 8.79
C PRO A 210 -14.57 19.88 8.60
N ALA A 211 -13.41 19.83 7.93
CA ALA A 211 -12.58 18.63 7.85
C ALA A 211 -11.67 18.54 9.07
N ARG A 212 -11.67 17.40 9.75
CA ARG A 212 -10.71 17.03 10.79
C ARG A 212 -9.77 15.99 10.21
N ILE A 213 -8.49 16.34 10.12
CA ILE A 213 -7.47 15.49 9.49
C ILE A 213 -6.96 14.49 10.52
N MET A 214 -7.05 13.22 10.20
CA MET A 214 -6.61 12.10 11.03
C MET A 214 -5.41 11.40 10.40
N PRO A 215 -4.51 10.80 11.18
CA PRO A 215 -3.31 10.12 10.66
C PRO A 215 -3.63 8.95 9.75
N SER A 216 -4.67 8.19 10.04
CA SER A 216 -5.10 7.02 9.27
C SER A 216 -6.62 6.93 9.12
N LEU A 217 -7.07 6.08 8.19
CA LEU A 217 -8.50 5.79 8.04
C LEU A 217 -9.07 5.02 9.26
N GLY A 218 -8.25 4.20 9.90
CA GLY A 218 -8.60 3.55 11.17
C GLY A 218 -8.86 4.58 12.28
N ASP A 219 -8.01 5.62 12.38
CA ASP A 219 -8.20 6.72 13.33
C ASP A 219 -9.47 7.51 13.02
N CYS A 220 -9.85 7.66 11.73
CA CYS A 220 -11.14 8.25 11.37
C CYS A 220 -12.31 7.44 11.93
N VAL A 221 -12.26 6.11 11.83
CA VAL A 221 -13.31 5.22 12.36
C VAL A 221 -13.40 5.34 13.90
N ILE A 222 -12.28 5.26 14.60
CA ILE A 222 -12.21 5.41 16.07
C ILE A 222 -12.70 6.81 16.48
N GLY A 223 -12.28 7.85 15.76
CA GLY A 223 -12.74 9.22 15.98
C GLY A 223 -14.25 9.39 15.80
N ALA A 224 -14.83 8.69 14.81
CA ALA A 224 -16.28 8.70 14.60
C ALA A 224 -17.03 8.01 15.75
N GLN A 225 -16.52 6.89 16.26
CA GLN A 225 -17.06 6.22 17.46
C GLN A 225 -17.01 7.15 18.70
N SER A 226 -15.93 7.93 18.80
CA SER A 226 -15.76 8.91 19.89
C SER A 226 -16.56 10.22 19.68
N GLY A 227 -17.37 10.31 18.62
CA GLY A 227 -18.22 11.48 18.37
C GLY A 227 -17.48 12.70 17.80
N LEU A 228 -16.24 12.54 17.30
CA LEU A 228 -15.46 13.65 16.75
C LEU A 228 -15.95 14.11 15.38
N GLY A 229 -16.69 13.30 14.65
CA GLY A 229 -17.18 13.60 13.32
C GLY A 229 -17.82 12.39 12.67
N TRP A 230 -18.29 12.53 11.43
CA TRP A 230 -18.70 11.40 10.61
C TRP A 230 -17.53 10.97 9.68
N VAL A 231 -17.56 9.71 9.26
CA VAL A 231 -16.53 9.12 8.39
C VAL A 231 -17.19 8.42 7.22
N ALA A 232 -16.60 8.56 6.03
CA ALA A 232 -16.87 7.70 4.88
C ALA A 232 -15.67 6.74 4.70
N ALA A 233 -15.96 5.44 4.70
CA ALA A 233 -14.91 4.41 4.64
C ALA A 233 -15.43 3.14 3.92
N PRO A 234 -14.53 2.23 3.53
CA PRO A 234 -14.92 0.91 3.02
C PRO A 234 -15.88 0.20 3.98
N ASN A 235 -16.95 -0.36 3.44
CA ASN A 235 -17.97 -1.07 4.24
C ASN A 235 -17.37 -2.13 5.16
N ASP A 236 -16.37 -2.87 4.69
CA ASP A 236 -15.71 -3.91 5.47
C ASP A 236 -15.02 -3.42 6.74
N MET A 237 -14.57 -2.18 6.78
CA MET A 237 -13.98 -1.56 7.98
C MET A 237 -15.06 -1.20 9.02
N LEU A 238 -16.29 -1.03 8.58
CA LEU A 238 -17.38 -0.51 9.39
C LEU A 238 -18.31 -1.61 9.90
N LYS A 239 -18.22 -2.86 9.38
CA LYS A 239 -19.07 -3.99 9.80
C LYS A 239 -19.12 -4.16 11.32
N GLY A 240 -17.98 -4.33 11.98
CA GLY A 240 -17.92 -4.50 13.44
C GLY A 240 -18.49 -3.33 14.24
N PRO A 241 -18.08 -2.09 14.00
CA PRO A 241 -18.69 -0.90 14.62
C PRO A 241 -20.18 -0.76 14.38
N LEU A 242 -20.72 -1.15 13.23
CA LEU A 242 -22.15 -1.16 12.91
C LEU A 242 -22.89 -2.26 13.68
N GLU A 243 -22.34 -3.48 13.71
CA GLU A 243 -22.91 -4.62 14.44
C GLU A 243 -22.99 -4.36 15.95
N THR A 244 -21.97 -3.70 16.51
CA THR A 244 -21.95 -3.33 17.93
C THR A 244 -22.80 -2.10 18.26
N GLY A 245 -23.31 -1.39 17.24
CA GLY A 245 -24.06 -0.14 17.42
C GLY A 245 -23.22 1.06 17.90
N SER A 246 -21.88 0.92 17.94
CA SER A 246 -20.98 2.03 18.27
C SER A 246 -20.94 3.10 17.18
N LEU A 247 -21.23 2.69 15.93
CA LEU A 247 -21.55 3.56 14.81
C LEU A 247 -22.92 3.20 14.24
N VAL A 248 -23.56 4.18 13.63
CA VAL A 248 -24.77 4.00 12.82
C VAL A 248 -24.52 4.53 11.43
N GLN A 249 -25.05 3.83 10.44
CA GLN A 249 -24.96 4.26 9.05
C GLN A 249 -25.79 5.54 8.85
N ILE A 250 -25.22 6.50 8.11
CA ILE A 250 -25.89 7.72 7.69
C ILE A 250 -26.24 7.65 6.21
N GLY A 251 -27.31 8.31 5.82
CA GLY A 251 -27.91 8.17 4.49
C GLY A 251 -28.87 6.99 4.42
N SER A 252 -30.13 7.30 4.19
CA SER A 252 -31.17 6.30 3.94
C SER A 252 -31.28 6.04 2.44
N GLY A 253 -31.30 4.78 2.04
CA GLY A 253 -31.67 4.44 0.69
C GLY A 253 -30.84 3.33 0.05
N ARG A 254 -31.31 2.91 -1.14
CA ARG A 254 -30.71 1.84 -1.95
C ARG A 254 -29.49 2.29 -2.77
N ALA A 255 -29.07 3.55 -2.63
CA ALA A 255 -27.94 4.09 -3.37
C ALA A 255 -26.64 3.48 -2.84
N ARG A 256 -25.89 2.84 -3.72
CA ARG A 256 -24.58 2.33 -3.41
C ARG A 256 -23.52 3.33 -3.87
N ALA A 257 -22.65 3.71 -2.96
CA ALA A 257 -21.47 4.48 -3.28
C ALA A 257 -20.33 3.52 -3.53
N GLU A 258 -19.81 3.48 -4.73
CA GLU A 258 -18.76 2.55 -5.13
C GLU A 258 -17.53 3.31 -5.62
N LYS A 259 -16.36 2.79 -5.29
CA LYS A 259 -15.08 3.29 -5.78
C LYS A 259 -14.37 2.20 -6.57
N ALA A 260 -14.06 2.49 -7.83
CA ALA A 260 -13.28 1.59 -8.67
C ALA A 260 -11.80 1.63 -8.27
N PHE A 261 -11.16 0.46 -8.35
CA PHE A 261 -9.73 0.31 -8.17
C PHE A 261 -9.12 -0.55 -9.26
N TYR A 262 -7.83 -0.32 -9.49
CA TYR A 262 -7.04 -1.03 -10.48
C TYR A 262 -5.73 -1.44 -9.84
N TRP A 263 -5.36 -2.71 -10.03
CA TRP A 263 -4.07 -3.26 -9.66
C TRP A 263 -3.09 -3.08 -10.82
N HIS A 264 -1.93 -2.57 -10.53
CA HIS A 264 -0.86 -2.35 -11.49
C HIS A 264 0.41 -3.02 -10.99
N LEU A 265 1.13 -3.70 -11.87
CA LEU A 265 2.41 -4.30 -11.53
C LEU A 265 3.33 -4.32 -12.75
N GLN A 266 4.62 -4.37 -12.51
CA GLN A 266 5.59 -4.55 -13.57
C GLN A 266 5.36 -5.90 -14.24
N GLN A 267 5.14 -5.93 -15.55
CA GLN A 267 4.72 -7.12 -16.31
C GLN A 267 5.65 -8.32 -16.08
N ARG A 268 6.95 -8.09 -15.93
CA ARG A 268 7.95 -9.13 -15.64
C ARG A 268 7.75 -9.84 -14.29
N LEU A 269 6.96 -9.28 -13.38
CA LEU A 269 6.68 -9.81 -12.04
C LEU A 269 5.29 -10.44 -11.93
N GLU A 270 4.53 -10.50 -13.03
CA GLU A 270 3.13 -10.94 -13.06
C GLU A 270 2.95 -12.33 -12.43
N GLU A 271 3.83 -13.25 -12.79
CA GLU A 271 3.78 -14.62 -12.29
C GLU A 271 4.02 -14.71 -10.77
N ALA A 272 5.00 -13.93 -10.26
CA ALA A 272 5.28 -13.87 -8.83
C ALA A 272 4.11 -13.28 -8.01
N PHE A 273 3.29 -12.43 -8.62
CA PHE A 273 2.12 -11.82 -8.00
C PHE A 273 0.80 -12.56 -8.28
N THR A 274 0.80 -13.64 -9.05
CA THR A 274 -0.41 -14.41 -9.37
C THR A 274 -1.24 -14.79 -8.13
N PRO A 275 -0.66 -15.28 -7.01
CA PRO A 275 -1.43 -15.57 -5.80
C PRO A 275 -2.15 -14.34 -5.24
N LEU A 276 -1.49 -13.17 -5.26
CA LEU A 276 -2.07 -11.93 -4.78
C LEU A 276 -3.15 -11.39 -5.73
N ILE A 277 -2.94 -11.49 -7.04
CA ILE A 277 -3.93 -11.10 -8.06
C ILE A 277 -5.20 -11.93 -7.90
N THR A 278 -5.06 -13.25 -7.72
CA THR A 278 -6.18 -14.15 -7.45
C THR A 278 -6.91 -13.77 -6.17
N ALA A 279 -6.17 -13.50 -5.10
CA ALA A 279 -6.74 -13.12 -3.80
C ALA A 279 -7.43 -11.75 -3.83
N LEU A 280 -6.95 -10.79 -4.63
CA LEU A 280 -7.56 -9.47 -4.82
C LEU A 280 -8.91 -9.56 -5.57
N ASN A 281 -9.05 -10.53 -6.47
CA ASN A 281 -10.27 -10.76 -7.25
C ASN A 281 -11.24 -11.74 -6.58
N ALA A 282 -10.86 -12.39 -5.50
CA ALA A 282 -11.76 -13.26 -4.75
C ALA A 282 -12.85 -12.43 -4.06
N GLU A 283 -14.11 -12.90 -4.16
CA GLU A 283 -15.21 -12.26 -3.45
C GLU A 283 -14.92 -12.15 -1.96
N PRO A 284 -15.34 -11.05 -1.31
CA PRO A 284 -15.24 -10.92 0.13
C PRO A 284 -16.09 -12.01 0.80
N ALA A 285 -15.43 -12.81 1.64
CA ALA A 285 -16.10 -13.83 2.47
C ALA A 285 -16.98 -13.18 3.53
#